data_b81d9655cf17e4b2affdbea321793e1c
#
_entry.id   b81d9655cf17e4b2affdbea321793e1c
#
_cell.length_a   1.000
_cell.length_b   1.000
_cell.length_c   1.000
_cell.angle_alpha   90.00
_cell.angle_beta   90.00
_cell.angle_gamma   90.00
#
_symmetry.space_group_name_H-M   'P 1'
#
loop_
_entity.id
_entity.type
_entity.pdbx_description
1 polymer ?
#
loop_
_entity_poly.entity_id
_entity_poly.type
_entity_poly.pdbx_seq_one_letter_code
_entity_poly.pdbx_strand_id
1 'polypeptide(L)'
;MWTIAPAALKDVKNPVAAADLAASVERGRLLYGKECASCHGPKGKGDGPDGLYFTTPPSNLTSPAVLKQSDAELFVKLTQGRGDMKAYEKVYDAAQRWDLVNAVRALK
;
A
#
# COMPACT_ATOMS: atom_id res chain seq x y z
N MET A 1 -4.36 2.36 10.71
CA MET A 1 -4.13 3.39 9.66
C MET A 1 -5.12 4.52 9.84
N TRP A 2 -4.73 5.71 9.37
CA TRP A 2 -5.65 6.86 9.36
C TRP A 2 -6.76 6.69 8.31
N THR A 3 -7.75 7.56 8.34
CA THR A 3 -8.84 7.55 7.36
C THR A 3 -8.68 8.67 6.34
N ILE A 4 -9.21 8.45 5.15
CA ILE A 4 -9.24 9.43 4.06
C ILE A 4 -10.66 9.95 3.91
N ALA A 5 -10.81 11.26 3.76
CA ALA A 5 -12.12 11.86 3.54
C ALA A 5 -12.76 11.31 2.25
N PRO A 6 -14.06 10.97 2.28
CA PRO A 6 -14.73 10.40 1.10
C PRO A 6 -14.60 11.24 -0.17
N ALA A 7 -14.57 12.57 -0.02
CA ALA A 7 -14.40 13.47 -1.16
C ALA A 7 -13.06 13.28 -1.88
N ALA A 8 -12.02 12.90 -1.16
CA ALA A 8 -10.69 12.65 -1.74
C ALA A 8 -10.63 11.33 -2.51
N LEU A 9 -11.60 10.46 -2.32
CA LEU A 9 -11.67 9.14 -2.98
C LEU A 9 -12.53 9.18 -4.25
N LYS A 10 -13.26 10.28 -4.47
CA LYS A 10 -14.08 10.44 -5.65
C LYS A 10 -13.20 10.34 -6.88
N ASP A 11 -13.62 9.58 -7.85
CA ASP A 11 -12.90 9.37 -9.14
C ASP A 11 -11.56 8.60 -9.02
N VAL A 12 -11.19 8.16 -7.81
CA VAL A 12 -10.00 7.32 -7.64
C VAL A 12 -10.41 5.85 -7.79
N LYS A 13 -9.99 5.22 -8.88
CA LYS A 13 -10.35 3.83 -9.18
C LYS A 13 -9.11 3.08 -9.68
N ASN A 14 -9.01 1.81 -9.27
CA ASN A 14 -7.94 0.96 -9.75
C ASN A 14 -8.10 0.72 -11.26
N PRO A 15 -7.16 1.20 -12.08
CA PRO A 15 -7.28 1.08 -13.54
C PRO A 15 -6.87 -0.29 -14.09
N VAL A 16 -6.33 -1.17 -13.23
CA VAL A 16 -5.78 -2.44 -13.69
C VAL A 16 -6.91 -3.42 -13.98
N ALA A 17 -7.01 -3.86 -15.24
CA ALA A 17 -8.00 -4.84 -15.64
C ALA A 17 -7.68 -6.22 -15.05
N ALA A 18 -8.72 -7.05 -14.89
CA ALA A 18 -8.57 -8.41 -14.35
C ALA A 18 -7.53 -9.24 -15.12
N ALA A 19 -7.47 -9.08 -16.44
CA ALA A 19 -6.51 -9.81 -17.29
C ALA A 19 -5.05 -9.41 -17.02
N ASP A 20 -4.83 -8.20 -16.48
CA ASP A 20 -3.49 -7.66 -16.23
C ASP A 20 -3.09 -7.73 -14.77
N LEU A 21 -3.98 -8.21 -13.90
CA LEU A 21 -3.78 -8.17 -12.46
C LEU A 21 -2.56 -8.98 -12.02
N ALA A 22 -2.37 -10.18 -12.55
CA ALA A 22 -1.23 -11.03 -12.16
C ALA A 22 0.11 -10.35 -12.46
N ALA A 23 0.24 -9.70 -13.61
CA ALA A 23 1.45 -8.97 -13.98
C ALA A 23 1.65 -7.74 -13.09
N SER A 24 0.56 -7.04 -12.77
CA SER A 24 0.60 -5.89 -11.86
C SER A 24 1.06 -6.30 -10.46
N VAL A 25 0.52 -7.39 -9.92
CA VAL A 25 0.92 -7.94 -8.62
C VAL A 25 2.41 -8.27 -8.61
N GLU A 26 2.91 -8.89 -9.67
CA GLU A 26 4.33 -9.27 -9.75
C GLU A 26 5.25 -8.04 -9.76
N ARG A 27 4.91 -7.01 -10.55
CA ARG A 27 5.66 -5.75 -10.53
C ARG A 27 5.59 -5.09 -9.16
N GLY A 28 4.41 -5.09 -8.54
CA GLY A 28 4.20 -4.51 -7.23
C GLY A 28 4.94 -5.24 -6.12
N ARG A 29 5.08 -6.55 -6.22
CA ARG A 29 5.85 -7.34 -5.25
C ARG A 29 7.31 -6.93 -5.22
N LEU A 30 7.90 -6.64 -6.36
CA LEU A 30 9.28 -6.17 -6.43
C LEU A 30 9.42 -4.81 -5.75
N LEU A 31 8.49 -3.90 -6.01
CA LEU A 31 8.46 -2.58 -5.37
C LEU A 31 8.19 -2.69 -3.86
N TYR A 32 7.27 -3.56 -3.46
CA TYR A 32 6.96 -3.82 -2.06
C TYR A 32 8.18 -4.29 -1.28
N GLY A 33 8.90 -5.25 -1.82
CA GLY A 33 10.11 -5.78 -1.17
C GLY A 33 11.16 -4.69 -0.97
N LYS A 34 11.22 -3.74 -1.88
CA LYS A 34 12.19 -2.66 -1.86
C LYS A 34 11.79 -1.53 -0.91
N GLU A 35 10.50 -1.18 -0.84
CA GLU A 35 10.05 0.03 -0.17
C GLU A 35 9.21 -0.21 1.09
N CYS A 36 8.54 -1.33 1.20
CA CYS A 36 7.51 -1.55 2.23
C CYS A 36 7.89 -2.63 3.24
N ALA A 37 8.59 -3.66 2.82
CA ALA A 37 8.85 -4.83 3.64
C ALA A 37 9.71 -4.55 4.87
N SER A 38 10.57 -3.55 4.82
CA SER A 38 11.42 -3.21 5.97
C SER A 38 10.62 -2.77 7.19
N CYS A 39 9.45 -2.19 6.99
CA CYS A 39 8.55 -1.74 8.07
C CYS A 39 7.36 -2.69 8.24
N HIS A 40 6.66 -2.99 7.14
CA HIS A 40 5.44 -3.80 7.18
C HIS A 40 5.71 -5.31 7.21
N GLY A 41 6.94 -5.73 7.01
CA GLY A 41 7.32 -7.12 6.95
C GLY A 41 7.13 -7.74 5.57
N PRO A 42 7.80 -8.86 5.27
CA PRO A 42 7.73 -9.49 3.94
C PRO A 42 6.33 -10.02 3.60
N LYS A 43 5.51 -10.31 4.62
CA LYS A 43 4.13 -10.76 4.45
C LYS A 43 3.10 -9.71 4.85
N GLY A 44 3.54 -8.47 5.12
CA GLY A 44 2.66 -7.36 5.41
C GLY A 44 2.09 -7.33 6.82
N LYS A 45 2.62 -8.11 7.75
CA LYS A 45 2.05 -8.26 9.10
C LYS A 45 2.44 -7.15 10.08
N GLY A 46 3.20 -6.17 9.65
CA GLY A 46 3.64 -5.06 10.51
C GLY A 46 4.88 -5.37 11.33
N ASP A 47 5.57 -6.45 11.01
CA ASP A 47 6.69 -6.99 11.78
C ASP A 47 8.05 -6.76 11.13
N GLY A 48 8.16 -5.80 10.22
CA GLY A 48 9.43 -5.44 9.63
C GLY A 48 10.37 -4.81 10.65
N PRO A 49 11.69 -5.05 10.54
CA PRO A 49 12.66 -4.59 11.56
C PRO A 49 12.70 -3.07 11.74
N ASP A 50 12.51 -2.30 10.67
CA ASP A 50 12.56 -0.84 10.77
C ASP A 50 11.35 -0.25 11.49
N GLY A 51 10.26 -1.00 11.61
CA GLY A 51 9.07 -0.58 12.33
C GLY A 51 9.30 -0.41 13.83
N LEU A 52 10.32 -1.04 14.37
CA LEU A 52 10.67 -0.91 15.80
C LEU A 52 11.10 0.51 16.18
N TYR A 53 11.54 1.29 15.22
CA TYR A 53 12.00 2.68 15.45
C TYR A 53 10.88 3.71 15.32
N PHE A 54 9.66 3.28 15.01
CA PHE A 54 8.54 4.20 14.79
C PHE A 54 7.76 4.45 16.08
N THR A 55 7.25 5.67 16.23
CA THR A 55 6.38 6.03 17.34
C THR A 55 5.09 5.23 17.32
N THR A 56 4.52 5.05 16.11
CA THR A 56 3.33 4.23 15.89
C THR A 56 3.73 3.00 15.09
N PRO A 57 3.43 1.79 15.57
CA PRO A 57 3.79 0.57 14.83
C PRO A 57 3.16 0.56 13.43
N PRO A 58 3.86 0.00 12.41
CA PRO A 58 3.28 -0.18 11.10
C PRO A 58 2.05 -1.08 11.15
N SER A 59 1.06 -0.76 10.30
CA SER A 59 -0.15 -1.57 10.22
C SER A 59 0.13 -2.98 9.70
N ASN A 60 -0.62 -3.95 10.21
CA ASN A 60 -0.69 -5.27 9.60
C ASN A 60 -1.59 -5.16 8.35
N LEU A 61 -0.96 -5.23 7.18
CA LEU A 61 -1.65 -5.04 5.91
C LEU A 61 -2.59 -6.20 5.55
N THR A 62 -2.52 -7.31 6.28
CA THR A 62 -3.42 -8.45 6.11
C THR A 62 -4.58 -8.46 7.10
N SER A 63 -4.66 -7.45 7.99
CA SER A 63 -5.70 -7.38 9.00
C SER A 63 -7.08 -7.07 8.40
N PRO A 64 -8.19 -7.45 9.09
CA PRO A 64 -9.52 -7.09 8.64
C PRO A 64 -9.72 -5.58 8.44
N ALA A 65 -9.11 -4.76 9.29
CA ALA A 65 -9.21 -3.31 9.18
C ALA A 65 -8.65 -2.78 7.86
N VAL A 66 -7.55 -3.36 7.38
CA VAL A 66 -6.97 -2.99 6.07
C VAL A 66 -7.75 -3.62 4.93
N LEU A 67 -8.18 -4.88 5.07
CA LEU A 67 -8.93 -5.59 4.03
C LEU A 67 -10.28 -4.91 3.73
N LYS A 68 -10.86 -4.23 4.69
CA LYS A 68 -12.11 -3.47 4.52
C LYS A 68 -11.91 -2.16 3.76
N GLN A 69 -10.70 -1.65 3.68
CA GLN A 69 -10.44 -0.42 2.96
C GLN A 69 -10.53 -0.66 1.45
N SER A 70 -11.02 0.34 0.73
CA SER A 70 -11.06 0.27 -0.73
C SER A 70 -9.67 0.40 -1.33
N ASP A 71 -9.53 -0.02 -2.58
CA ASP A 71 -8.28 0.20 -3.32
C ASP A 71 -7.95 1.68 -3.41
N ALA A 72 -8.97 2.54 -3.57
CA ALA A 72 -8.79 3.99 -3.62
C ALA A 72 -8.18 4.52 -2.32
N GLU A 73 -8.66 4.04 -1.16
CA GLU A 73 -8.12 4.46 0.13
C GLU A 73 -6.65 4.08 0.27
N LEU A 74 -6.29 2.86 -0.11
CA LEU A 74 -4.90 2.40 -0.06
C LEU A 74 -4.01 3.21 -1.01
N PHE A 75 -4.51 3.50 -2.21
CA PHE A 75 -3.78 4.30 -3.19
C PHE A 75 -3.50 5.71 -2.69
N VAL A 76 -4.51 6.38 -2.12
CA VAL A 76 -4.35 7.75 -1.59
C VAL A 76 -3.38 7.75 -0.41
N LYS A 77 -3.48 6.78 0.49
CA LYS A 77 -2.56 6.68 1.64
C LYS A 77 -1.13 6.48 1.19
N LEU A 78 -0.90 5.61 0.23
CA LEU A 78 0.41 5.38 -0.35
C LEU A 78 0.95 6.63 -1.05
N THR A 79 0.10 7.35 -1.74
CA THR A 79 0.46 8.56 -2.48
C THR A 79 0.89 9.68 -1.53
N GLN A 80 0.10 9.93 -0.49
CA GLN A 80 0.29 11.07 0.42
C GLN A 80 1.24 10.78 1.58
N GLY A 81 1.31 9.54 2.03
CA GLY A 81 2.04 9.18 3.24
C GLY A 81 1.46 9.86 4.47
N ARG A 82 2.01 9.57 5.64
CA ARG A 82 1.67 10.26 6.89
C ARG A 82 2.65 9.84 7.98
N GLY A 83 3.17 10.83 8.73
CA GLY A 83 4.10 10.54 9.81
C GLY A 83 5.34 9.81 9.31
N ASP A 84 5.61 8.65 9.89
CA ASP A 84 6.77 7.84 9.51
C ASP A 84 6.58 7.10 8.17
N MET A 85 5.36 7.06 7.66
CA MET A 85 5.09 6.47 6.36
C MET A 85 5.39 7.46 5.25
N LYS A 86 6.33 7.08 4.38
CA LYS A 86 6.77 7.89 3.25
C LYS A 86 5.64 8.13 2.24
N ALA A 87 5.65 9.29 1.62
CA ALA A 87 4.77 9.60 0.49
C ALA A 87 5.45 9.17 -0.81
N TYR A 88 4.74 8.43 -1.65
CA TYR A 88 5.28 7.89 -2.89
C TYR A 88 4.85 8.65 -4.15
N GLU A 89 4.15 9.77 -3.99
CA GLU A 89 3.66 10.58 -5.11
C GLU A 89 4.76 10.95 -6.10
N LYS A 90 5.95 11.29 -5.59
CA LYS A 90 7.09 11.73 -6.42
C LYS A 90 8.14 10.65 -6.63
N VAL A 91 7.97 9.48 -6.02
CA VAL A 91 8.93 8.38 -6.12
C VAL A 91 8.55 7.44 -7.25
N TYR A 92 7.26 7.16 -7.38
CA TYR A 92 6.71 6.26 -8.38
C TYR A 92 5.53 6.93 -9.08
N ASP A 93 5.36 6.65 -10.37
CA ASP A 93 4.20 7.14 -11.11
C ASP A 93 2.91 6.43 -10.64
N ALA A 94 1.77 6.89 -11.16
CA ALA A 94 0.48 6.33 -10.75
C ALA A 94 0.37 4.85 -11.06
N ALA A 95 0.86 4.40 -12.21
CA ALA A 95 0.80 2.99 -12.60
C ALA A 95 1.58 2.11 -11.60
N GLN A 96 2.76 2.56 -11.19
CA GLN A 96 3.57 1.84 -10.21
C GLN A 96 2.91 1.82 -8.84
N ARG A 97 2.28 2.92 -8.43
CA ARG A 97 1.55 2.97 -7.16
C ARG A 97 0.35 2.02 -7.17
N TRP A 98 -0.35 1.88 -8.29
CA TRP A 98 -1.41 0.87 -8.41
C TRP A 98 -0.87 -0.55 -8.37
N ASP A 99 0.30 -0.80 -8.95
CA ASP A 99 0.97 -2.09 -8.82
C ASP A 99 1.24 -2.41 -7.35
N LEU A 100 1.69 -1.43 -6.56
CA LEU A 100 1.88 -1.60 -5.11
C LEU A 100 0.58 -1.93 -4.39
N VAL A 101 -0.51 -1.23 -4.69
CA VAL A 101 -1.82 -1.53 -4.10
C VAL A 101 -2.22 -2.98 -4.40
N ASN A 102 -2.08 -3.40 -5.65
CA ASN A 102 -2.43 -4.76 -6.05
C ASN A 102 -1.56 -5.81 -5.35
N ALA A 103 -0.28 -5.53 -5.16
CA ALA A 103 0.61 -6.41 -4.41
C ALA A 103 0.21 -6.52 -2.94
N VAL A 104 -0.15 -5.39 -2.31
CA VAL A 104 -0.64 -5.39 -0.93
C VAL A 104 -1.89 -6.24 -0.79
N ARG A 105 -2.83 -6.15 -1.74
CA ARG A 105 -4.04 -6.98 -1.74
C ARG A 105 -3.74 -8.47 -1.88
N ALA A 106 -2.61 -8.83 -2.47
CA ALA A 106 -2.21 -10.21 -2.68
C ALA A 106 -1.39 -10.79 -1.51
N LEU A 107 -1.05 -9.99 -0.51
CA LEU A 107 -0.30 -10.45 0.67
C LEU A 107 -1.12 -11.48 1.47
N LYS A 108 -0.40 -12.47 2.00
CA LYS A 108 -1.02 -13.54 2.79
C LYS A 108 -0.16 -13.88 4.00
#